data_b3864151bcd7223ab2928a3df6bc8738
#
_entry.id   b3864151bcd7223ab2928a3df6bc8738
#
_cell.length_a   1.000
_cell.length_b   1.000
_cell.length_c   1.000
_cell.angle_alpha   90.00
_cell.angle_beta   90.00
_cell.angle_gamma   90.00
#
_symmetry.space_group_name_H-M   'P 1'
#
loop_
_entity.id
_entity.type
_entity.pdbx_description
1 polymer ?
#
loop_
_entity_poly.entity_id
_entity_poly.type
_entity_poly.pdbx_seq_one_letter_code
_entity_poly.pdbx_strand_id
1 'polypeptide(L)'
;TIREDSPFDQEVAVDPEMIGKVYESLVNITSKGIEEEDSRGTSGIFYTPRIEIDLMCRLALVDWLANHLGEEHKREHGCEADVKPILYEALFAYEPDEKQNADSALSRNDLFKELNNLLRDVTVLDPACGSGSFLVGMLTVLDDLQERTNKQLCIEEDVYDRRKRIIGQSLYGVDVMPWAVHVAELRLWLQLMIETEIHPSQLKFRPLLPNLSFKIRSGDSLVQEVGGINLSLHRTHLDITKELKARLTRFKGEKLKFYNNAPDAGFRSEESLKQEELALFNDILFVKQHALENEIKRLTIKIESPQERQMVLLREMEQEQVVQMELQAEELKRQREERQQELEQVQKNRDALRANQNVPFVWAIAFVEIFEGDK
;
A
#
# COMPACT_ATOMS: atom_id res chain seq x y z
N THR A 1 9.09 30.60 16.94
CA THR A 1 9.09 30.86 18.43
C THR A 1 8.09 31.93 18.72
N ILE A 2 6.91 31.55 19.15
CA ILE A 2 5.92 32.48 19.76
C ILE A 2 6.44 32.75 21.16
N ARG A 3 6.80 33.99 21.47
CA ARG A 3 7.23 34.37 22.80
C ARG A 3 6.00 34.41 23.73
N GLU A 4 6.04 33.62 24.77
CA GLU A 4 5.09 33.61 25.89
C GLU A 4 5.33 34.83 26.76
N ASP A 5 4.39 35.76 26.77
CA ASP A 5 4.35 36.87 27.75
C ASP A 5 3.06 36.85 28.59
N SER A 6 2.29 35.77 28.57
CA SER A 6 1.06 35.62 29.36
C SER A 6 1.07 34.34 30.19
N PRO A 7 0.69 34.34 31.47
CA PRO A 7 0.53 33.14 32.30
C PRO A 7 -0.55 32.14 31.79
N PHE A 8 -1.32 32.53 30.78
CA PHE A 8 -2.36 31.70 30.16
C PHE A 8 -1.94 31.03 28.83
N ASP A 9 -0.78 31.41 28.25
CA ASP A 9 -0.23 30.83 27.07
C ASP A 9 0.83 29.76 27.41
N GLN A 10 0.45 28.77 28.22
CA GLN A 10 1.21 27.51 28.21
C GLN A 10 0.96 26.88 26.86
N GLU A 11 1.96 26.90 25.99
CA GLU A 11 1.98 26.10 24.78
C GLU A 11 1.72 24.65 25.17
N VAL A 12 0.52 24.16 24.93
CA VAL A 12 0.23 22.76 24.95
C VAL A 12 0.87 22.21 23.68
N ALA A 13 2.14 21.83 23.81
CA ALA A 13 2.83 21.10 22.74
C ALA A 13 2.08 19.79 22.53
N VAL A 14 1.26 19.75 21.49
CA VAL A 14 0.53 18.53 21.10
C VAL A 14 1.54 17.62 20.43
N ASP A 15 2.10 16.70 21.20
CA ASP A 15 2.95 15.62 20.65
C ASP A 15 2.07 14.71 19.77
N PRO A 16 2.41 14.49 18.50
CA PRO A 16 1.71 13.56 17.61
C PRO A 16 1.56 12.14 18.19
N GLU A 17 2.49 11.71 19.04
CA GLU A 17 2.40 10.45 19.77
C GLU A 17 1.25 10.45 20.80
N MET A 18 1.08 11.57 21.49
CA MET A 18 0.01 11.74 22.47
C MET A 18 -1.38 11.64 21.83
N ILE A 19 -1.54 12.15 20.60
CA ILE A 19 -2.78 12.00 19.83
C ILE A 19 -3.07 10.51 19.56
N GLY A 20 -2.08 9.72 19.17
CA GLY A 20 -2.24 8.28 18.98
C GLY A 20 -2.70 7.57 20.25
N LYS A 21 -2.06 7.84 21.39
CA LYS A 21 -2.42 7.26 22.71
C LYS A 21 -3.82 7.68 23.16
N VAL A 22 -4.17 8.96 23.01
CA VAL A 22 -5.50 9.48 23.33
C VAL A 22 -6.56 8.83 22.45
N TYR A 23 -6.30 8.73 21.14
CA TYR A 23 -7.20 8.07 20.20
C TYR A 23 -7.48 6.62 20.61
N GLU A 24 -6.46 5.82 20.83
CA GLU A 24 -6.58 4.42 21.24
C GLU A 24 -7.30 4.27 22.59
N SER A 25 -7.14 5.23 23.49
CA SER A 25 -7.86 5.27 24.76
C SER A 25 -9.33 5.64 24.59
N LEU A 26 -9.66 6.56 23.67
CA LEU A 26 -11.01 7.03 23.42
C LEU A 26 -11.88 6.02 22.67
N VAL A 27 -11.30 5.27 21.73
CA VAL A 27 -12.02 4.22 21.01
C VAL A 27 -12.61 3.18 21.96
N ASN A 28 -11.97 2.95 23.09
CA ASN A 28 -12.49 2.06 24.14
C ASN A 28 -13.72 2.60 24.88
N ILE A 29 -13.92 3.93 24.89
CA ILE A 29 -15.03 4.55 25.60
C ILE A 29 -16.29 4.62 24.74
N THR A 30 -16.15 4.70 23.42
CA THR A 30 -17.27 4.97 22.50
C THR A 30 -18.04 3.73 22.08
N SER A 31 -17.51 2.52 22.22
CA SER A 31 -18.17 1.32 21.71
C SER A 31 -19.32 0.78 22.58
N LYS A 32 -19.44 1.15 23.84
CA LYS A 32 -20.67 0.98 24.69
C LYS A 32 -20.46 1.70 26.01
N GLY A 33 -21.45 2.47 26.45
CA GLY A 33 -21.43 3.03 27.80
C GLY A 33 -21.26 1.95 28.84
N ILE A 34 -20.22 2.09 29.66
CA ILE A 34 -20.03 1.45 30.98
C ILE A 34 -20.47 -0.03 31.04
N GLU A 35 -19.85 -0.91 30.29
CA GLU A 35 -19.81 -2.34 30.60
C GLU A 35 -18.40 -2.90 30.36
N GLU A 36 -17.87 -3.57 31.36
CA GLU A 36 -16.50 -4.02 31.59
C GLU A 36 -16.01 -5.16 30.68
N GLU A 37 -16.29 -5.17 29.41
CA GLU A 37 -15.59 -6.09 28.51
C GLU A 37 -14.54 -5.32 27.69
N ASP A 38 -13.31 -5.77 27.80
CA ASP A 38 -12.13 -5.22 27.12
C ASP A 38 -12.35 -5.26 25.59
N SER A 39 -12.99 -4.22 25.06
CA SER A 39 -13.31 -4.09 23.64
C SER A 39 -12.06 -4.02 22.76
N ARG A 40 -10.85 -3.85 23.34
CA ARG A 40 -9.56 -3.86 22.68
C ARG A 40 -9.28 -5.20 22.00
N GLY A 41 -9.52 -6.30 22.73
CA GLY A 41 -9.32 -7.65 22.22
C GLY A 41 -10.25 -7.98 21.04
N THR A 42 -11.46 -7.44 21.06
CA THR A 42 -12.47 -7.67 20.00
C THR A 42 -12.24 -6.78 18.77
N SER A 43 -11.65 -5.59 18.95
CA SER A 43 -11.38 -4.64 17.87
C SER A 43 -9.96 -4.73 17.31
N GLY A 44 -9.09 -5.56 17.91
CA GLY A 44 -7.71 -5.73 17.47
C GLY A 44 -6.83 -4.46 17.60
N ILE A 45 -7.20 -3.53 18.49
CA ILE A 45 -6.48 -2.26 18.67
C ILE A 45 -5.42 -2.44 19.75
N PHE A 46 -4.16 -2.41 19.35
CA PHE A 46 -3.01 -2.52 20.23
C PHE A 46 -2.06 -1.33 20.05
N TYR A 47 -1.65 -0.74 21.16
CA TYR A 47 -0.60 0.27 21.16
C TYR A 47 0.77 -0.42 21.20
N THR A 48 1.59 -0.14 20.20
CA THR A 48 2.99 -0.57 20.20
C THR A 48 3.85 0.54 20.79
N PRO A 49 4.62 0.28 21.87
CA PRO A 49 5.48 1.30 22.46
C PRO A 49 6.53 1.84 21.48
N ARG A 50 6.93 3.09 21.67
CA ARG A 50 7.85 3.81 20.75
C ARG A 50 9.18 3.10 20.54
N ILE A 51 9.71 2.47 21.60
CA ILE A 51 11.01 1.78 21.55
C ILE A 51 10.95 0.58 20.60
N GLU A 52 9.87 -0.19 20.67
CA GLU A 52 9.64 -1.34 19.79
C GLU A 52 9.39 -0.90 18.35
N ILE A 53 8.69 0.20 18.15
CA ILE A 53 8.47 0.78 16.81
C ILE A 53 9.81 1.21 16.20
N ASP A 54 10.63 1.97 16.93
CA ASP A 54 11.95 2.40 16.47
C ASP A 54 12.84 1.21 16.11
N LEU A 55 12.90 0.21 16.99
CA LEU A 55 13.66 -1.03 16.77
C LEU A 55 13.19 -1.74 15.47
N MET A 56 11.89 -1.95 15.32
CA MET A 56 11.35 -2.67 14.16
C MET A 56 11.56 -1.90 12.86
N CYS A 57 11.37 -0.58 12.87
CA CYS A 57 11.63 0.27 11.71
C CYS A 57 13.09 0.22 11.26
N ARG A 58 14.03 0.33 12.21
CA ARG A 58 15.46 0.26 11.91
C ARG A 58 15.88 -1.11 11.40
N LEU A 59 15.44 -2.20 12.04
CA LEU A 59 15.75 -3.56 11.59
C LEU A 59 15.22 -3.84 10.19
N ALA A 60 13.97 -3.47 9.90
CA ALA A 60 13.38 -3.64 8.58
C ALA A 60 14.17 -2.87 7.51
N LEU A 61 14.59 -1.64 7.83
CA LEU A 61 15.35 -0.82 6.90
C LEU A 61 16.79 -1.34 6.70
N VAL A 62 17.44 -1.85 7.76
CA VAL A 62 18.77 -2.52 7.64
C VAL A 62 18.68 -3.68 6.66
N ASP A 63 17.71 -4.57 6.85
CA ASP A 63 17.56 -5.76 5.99
C ASP A 63 17.27 -5.39 4.53
N TRP A 64 16.37 -4.42 4.33
CA TRP A 64 16.03 -3.96 2.99
C TRP A 64 17.22 -3.31 2.28
N LEU A 65 17.90 -2.37 2.95
CA LEU A 65 19.07 -1.68 2.39
C LEU A 65 20.23 -2.64 2.14
N ALA A 66 20.51 -3.58 3.07
CA ALA A 66 21.59 -4.54 2.92
C ALA A 66 21.42 -5.41 1.66
N ASN A 67 20.18 -5.86 1.40
CA ASN A 67 19.88 -6.66 0.23
C ASN A 67 20.10 -5.87 -1.07
N HIS A 68 19.64 -4.63 -1.14
CA HIS A 68 19.72 -3.82 -2.36
C HIS A 68 21.14 -3.28 -2.60
N LEU A 69 21.81 -2.74 -1.58
CA LEU A 69 23.20 -2.27 -1.69
C LEU A 69 24.16 -3.42 -1.99
N GLY A 70 23.95 -4.60 -1.39
CA GLY A 70 24.78 -5.78 -1.66
C GLY A 70 24.68 -6.24 -3.11
N GLU A 71 23.50 -6.21 -3.71
CA GLU A 71 23.30 -6.52 -5.12
C GLU A 71 23.95 -5.49 -6.07
N GLU A 72 23.81 -4.19 -5.78
CA GLU A 72 24.41 -3.13 -6.57
C GLU A 72 25.93 -3.15 -6.48
N HIS A 73 26.48 -3.28 -5.27
CA HIS A 73 27.92 -3.40 -5.06
C HIS A 73 28.51 -4.60 -5.80
N LYS A 74 27.82 -5.73 -5.81
CA LYS A 74 28.22 -6.93 -6.56
C LYS A 74 28.23 -6.69 -8.07
N ARG A 75 27.27 -5.93 -8.58
CA ARG A 75 27.22 -5.55 -10.02
C ARG A 75 28.38 -4.64 -10.41
N GLU A 76 28.72 -3.66 -9.55
CA GLU A 76 29.75 -2.68 -9.86
C GLU A 76 31.18 -3.18 -9.62
N HIS A 77 31.39 -3.94 -8.53
CA HIS A 77 32.74 -4.33 -8.08
C HIS A 77 33.06 -5.83 -8.24
N GLY A 78 32.08 -6.63 -8.64
CA GLY A 78 32.25 -8.09 -8.89
C GLY A 78 32.50 -8.93 -7.63
N CYS A 79 32.43 -8.33 -6.43
CA CYS A 79 32.55 -9.03 -5.14
C CYS A 79 31.36 -8.72 -4.23
N GLU A 80 30.99 -9.68 -3.43
CA GLU A 80 29.95 -9.54 -2.42
C GLU A 80 30.58 -8.88 -1.18
N ALA A 81 30.18 -7.62 -0.90
CA ALA A 81 30.56 -6.95 0.35
C ALA A 81 29.46 -7.17 1.37
N ASP A 82 29.81 -7.58 2.59
CA ASP A 82 28.86 -7.61 3.70
C ASP A 82 28.66 -6.18 4.21
N VAL A 83 27.71 -5.48 3.59
CA VAL A 83 27.36 -4.09 3.97
C VAL A 83 26.43 -4.03 5.19
N LYS A 84 25.84 -5.15 5.60
CA LYS A 84 24.85 -5.22 6.68
C LYS A 84 25.37 -4.71 8.03
N PRO A 85 26.58 -5.05 8.50
CA PRO A 85 27.12 -4.51 9.74
C PRO A 85 27.28 -2.99 9.71
N ILE A 86 27.73 -2.43 8.59
CA ILE A 86 27.92 -0.98 8.42
C ILE A 86 26.58 -0.25 8.47
N LEU A 87 25.56 -0.80 7.81
CA LEU A 87 24.19 -0.26 7.85
C LEU A 87 23.56 -0.38 9.22
N TYR A 88 23.84 -1.49 9.94
CA TYR A 88 23.37 -1.66 11.30
C TYR A 88 23.95 -0.58 12.20
N GLU A 89 25.27 -0.36 12.18
CA GLU A 89 25.91 0.73 12.93
C GLU A 89 25.35 2.11 12.54
N ALA A 90 25.11 2.35 11.26
CA ALA A 90 24.57 3.62 10.78
C ALA A 90 23.13 3.89 11.24
N LEU A 91 22.27 2.87 11.25
CA LEU A 91 20.89 2.98 11.64
C LEU A 91 20.69 2.98 13.16
N PHE A 92 21.57 2.32 13.93
CA PHE A 92 21.48 2.26 15.40
C PHE A 92 22.43 3.25 16.11
N ALA A 93 22.99 4.20 15.39
CA ALA A 93 23.72 5.33 15.96
C ALA A 93 22.71 6.40 16.45
N TYR A 94 22.65 6.60 17.76
CA TYR A 94 21.79 7.61 18.37
C TYR A 94 22.56 8.87 18.73
N GLU A 95 23.74 8.71 19.27
CA GLU A 95 24.60 9.82 19.68
C GLU A 95 25.37 10.45 18.51
N PRO A 96 25.68 11.75 18.55
CA PRO A 96 26.39 12.44 17.47
C PRO A 96 27.73 11.78 17.08
N ASP A 97 28.49 11.31 18.08
CA ASP A 97 29.80 10.66 17.87
C ASP A 97 29.63 9.29 17.19
N GLU A 98 28.60 8.53 17.56
CA GLU A 98 28.24 7.26 16.92
C GLU A 98 27.85 7.49 15.45
N LYS A 99 27.02 8.48 15.18
CA LYS A 99 26.63 8.88 13.83
C LYS A 99 27.82 9.25 12.98
N GLN A 100 28.75 10.06 13.51
CA GLN A 100 29.98 10.46 12.80
C GLN A 100 30.87 9.27 12.47
N ASN A 101 31.02 8.32 13.39
CA ASN A 101 31.80 7.09 13.17
C ASN A 101 31.17 6.21 12.08
N ALA A 102 29.86 6.01 12.14
CA ALA A 102 29.11 5.23 11.17
C ALA A 102 29.13 5.90 9.77
N ASP A 103 28.96 7.22 9.70
CA ASP A 103 29.07 7.99 8.45
C ASP A 103 30.47 7.90 7.85
N SER A 104 31.50 7.88 8.70
CA SER A 104 32.88 7.67 8.23
C SER A 104 33.08 6.26 7.65
N ALA A 105 32.38 5.24 8.19
CA ALA A 105 32.42 3.89 7.65
C ALA A 105 31.69 3.80 6.31
N LEU A 106 30.51 4.43 6.17
CA LEU A 106 29.77 4.51 4.89
C LEU A 106 30.60 5.24 3.83
N SER A 107 31.27 6.35 4.19
CA SER A 107 32.12 7.12 3.28
C SER A 107 33.33 6.34 2.79
N ARG A 108 34.01 5.59 3.69
CA ARG A 108 35.16 4.75 3.31
C ARG A 108 34.82 3.65 2.32
N ASN A 109 33.56 3.19 2.31
CA ASN A 109 33.05 2.19 1.40
C ASN A 109 32.30 2.78 0.19
N ASP A 110 32.33 4.09 0.00
CA ASP A 110 31.69 4.85 -1.09
C ASP A 110 30.18 4.54 -1.26
N LEU A 111 29.46 4.33 -0.15
CA LEU A 111 28.07 3.86 -0.17
C LEU A 111 27.01 4.98 -0.21
N PHE A 112 27.38 6.25 0.00
CA PHE A 112 26.41 7.33 0.14
C PHE A 112 25.61 7.61 -1.12
N LYS A 113 26.19 7.44 -2.30
CA LYS A 113 25.52 7.73 -3.56
C LYS A 113 24.39 6.72 -3.83
N GLU A 114 24.69 5.44 -3.69
CA GLU A 114 23.74 4.34 -3.83
C GLU A 114 22.67 4.41 -2.73
N LEU A 115 23.10 4.68 -1.49
CA LEU A 115 22.21 4.86 -0.35
C LEU A 115 21.21 6.00 -0.60
N ASN A 116 21.65 7.13 -1.14
CA ASN A 116 20.76 8.24 -1.50
C ASN A 116 19.70 7.82 -2.53
N ASN A 117 20.08 7.04 -3.54
CA ASN A 117 19.14 6.55 -4.55
C ASN A 117 18.12 5.62 -3.92
N LEU A 118 18.56 4.65 -3.13
CA LEU A 118 17.68 3.71 -2.43
C LEU A 118 16.74 4.39 -1.44
N LEU A 119 17.22 5.39 -0.68
CA LEU A 119 16.38 6.15 0.25
C LEU A 119 15.31 7.00 -0.47
N ARG A 120 15.55 7.39 -1.71
CA ARG A 120 14.56 8.12 -2.53
C ARG A 120 13.53 7.18 -3.16
N ASP A 121 13.91 5.93 -3.42
CA ASP A 121 13.06 4.94 -4.08
C ASP A 121 12.35 3.99 -3.11
N VAL A 122 12.75 3.98 -1.82
CA VAL A 122 12.15 3.09 -0.82
C VAL A 122 10.65 3.34 -0.66
N THR A 123 9.88 2.26 -0.68
CA THR A 123 8.46 2.26 -0.34
C THR A 123 8.21 1.42 0.89
N VAL A 124 7.48 1.98 1.83
CA VAL A 124 7.12 1.38 3.10
C VAL A 124 5.61 1.27 3.17
N LEU A 125 5.11 0.08 3.41
CA LEU A 125 3.69 -0.20 3.52
C LEU A 125 3.39 -0.86 4.85
N ASP A 126 2.51 -0.22 5.62
CA ASP A 126 1.95 -0.80 6.85
C ASP A 126 0.53 -1.30 6.57
N PRO A 127 0.29 -2.63 6.55
CA PRO A 127 -1.00 -3.21 6.21
C PRO A 127 -2.04 -3.14 7.33
N ALA A 128 -1.66 -2.71 8.54
CA ALA A 128 -2.53 -2.56 9.70
C ALA A 128 -2.07 -1.35 10.52
N CYS A 129 -2.04 -0.17 9.88
CA CYS A 129 -1.29 0.97 10.37
C CYS A 129 -1.88 1.61 11.65
N GLY A 130 -3.11 1.28 12.03
CA GLY A 130 -3.76 1.89 13.18
C GLY A 130 -3.74 3.40 13.11
N SER A 131 -3.33 4.03 14.20
CA SER A 131 -3.10 5.47 14.28
C SER A 131 -1.81 5.96 13.61
N GLY A 132 -1.12 5.11 12.82
CA GLY A 132 0.07 5.46 12.05
C GLY A 132 1.39 5.47 12.83
N SER A 133 1.48 4.76 13.93
CA SER A 133 2.66 4.79 14.79
C SER A 133 3.93 4.29 14.08
N PHE A 134 3.86 3.20 13.32
CA PHE A 134 4.98 2.71 12.51
C PHE A 134 5.33 3.64 11.37
N LEU A 135 4.35 4.28 10.73
CA LEU A 135 4.59 5.24 9.66
C LEU A 135 5.34 6.48 10.17
N VAL A 136 4.96 6.99 11.35
CA VAL A 136 5.67 8.11 12.01
C VAL A 136 7.07 7.67 12.45
N GLY A 137 7.23 6.48 13.00
CA GLY A 137 8.54 5.93 13.37
C GLY A 137 9.46 5.79 12.16
N MET A 138 8.95 5.23 11.06
CA MET A 138 9.71 5.09 9.83
C MET A 138 10.06 6.44 9.20
N LEU A 139 9.15 7.42 9.23
CA LEU A 139 9.44 8.80 8.80
C LEU A 139 10.67 9.34 9.54
N THR A 140 10.72 9.18 10.86
CA THR A 140 11.83 9.67 11.69
C THR A 140 13.15 9.00 11.32
N VAL A 141 13.15 7.68 11.11
CA VAL A 141 14.36 6.93 10.73
C VAL A 141 14.85 7.31 9.32
N LEU A 142 13.94 7.41 8.36
CA LEU A 142 14.26 7.83 7.00
C LEU A 142 14.76 9.28 6.93
N ASP A 143 14.14 10.19 7.69
CA ASP A 143 14.51 11.60 7.74
C ASP A 143 15.94 11.77 8.28
N ASP A 144 16.29 11.10 9.39
CA ASP A 144 17.65 11.14 9.97
C ASP A 144 18.69 10.61 8.99
N LEU A 145 18.47 9.44 8.40
CA LEU A 145 19.44 8.84 7.49
C LEU A 145 19.58 9.64 6.19
N GLN A 146 18.48 10.18 5.66
CA GLN A 146 18.52 11.02 4.47
C GLN A 146 19.22 12.36 4.74
N GLU A 147 19.02 12.97 5.92
CA GLU A 147 19.72 14.20 6.30
C GLU A 147 21.22 13.98 6.33
N ARG A 148 21.68 12.91 6.98
CA ARG A 148 23.11 12.55 7.04
C ARG A 148 23.68 12.29 5.66
N THR A 149 22.94 11.56 4.82
CA THR A 149 23.29 11.28 3.42
C THR A 149 23.41 12.56 2.61
N ASN A 150 22.45 13.48 2.72
CA ASN A 150 22.46 14.77 2.04
C ASN A 150 23.68 15.62 2.46
N LYS A 151 24.03 15.64 3.75
CA LYS A 151 25.22 16.34 4.25
C LYS A 151 26.50 15.82 3.62
N GLN A 152 26.65 14.52 3.49
CA GLN A 152 27.85 13.91 2.88
C GLN A 152 27.95 14.15 1.39
N LEU A 153 26.82 14.21 0.70
CA LEU A 153 26.76 14.46 -0.75
C LEU A 153 26.64 15.94 -1.11
N CYS A 154 26.68 16.86 -0.12
CA CYS A 154 26.47 18.30 -0.31
C CYS A 154 25.16 18.64 -1.04
N ILE A 155 24.09 17.91 -0.75
CA ILE A 155 22.74 18.14 -1.28
C ILE A 155 22.00 19.08 -0.33
N GLU A 156 21.58 20.25 -0.85
CA GLU A 156 20.76 21.18 -0.11
C GLU A 156 19.27 20.79 -0.23
N GLU A 157 18.68 20.35 0.86
CA GLU A 157 17.26 20.02 0.97
C GLU A 157 16.81 20.40 2.39
N ASP A 158 15.80 21.27 2.50
CA ASP A 158 15.30 21.64 3.82
C ASP A 158 14.49 20.51 4.49
N VAL A 159 14.28 20.61 5.80
CA VAL A 159 13.58 19.57 6.60
C VAL A 159 12.16 19.37 6.10
N TYR A 160 11.45 20.46 5.76
CA TYR A 160 10.07 20.38 5.30
C TYR A 160 9.98 19.66 3.94
N ASP A 161 10.79 20.05 2.96
CA ASP A 161 10.78 19.45 1.62
C ASP A 161 11.20 17.97 1.70
N ARG A 162 12.19 17.63 2.53
CA ARG A 162 12.63 16.26 2.77
C ARG A 162 11.52 15.39 3.37
N ARG A 163 10.90 15.83 4.47
CA ARG A 163 9.80 15.09 5.12
C ARG A 163 8.58 14.99 4.21
N LYS A 164 8.23 16.08 3.51
CA LYS A 164 7.14 16.09 2.54
C LYS A 164 7.36 15.07 1.42
N ARG A 165 8.58 14.97 0.93
CA ARG A 165 8.96 13.96 -0.07
C ARG A 165 8.83 12.55 0.49
N ILE A 166 9.38 12.27 1.68
CA ILE A 166 9.29 10.95 2.31
C ILE A 166 7.82 10.55 2.52
N ILE A 167 7.00 11.42 3.10
CA ILE A 167 5.57 11.16 3.31
C ILE A 167 4.86 10.94 1.96
N GLY A 168 5.13 11.79 0.98
CA GLY A 168 4.44 11.78 -0.32
C GLY A 168 4.91 10.66 -1.26
N GLN A 169 6.10 10.11 -1.10
CA GLN A 169 6.65 9.09 -2.01
C GLN A 169 6.79 7.73 -1.35
N SER A 170 7.25 7.68 -0.09
CA SER A 170 7.68 6.44 0.54
C SER A 170 6.63 5.77 1.43
N LEU A 171 5.74 6.52 2.09
CA LEU A 171 4.89 5.96 3.14
C LEU A 171 3.48 5.63 2.65
N TYR A 172 3.04 4.41 2.97
CA TYR A 172 1.71 3.88 2.66
C TYR A 172 1.14 3.15 3.87
N GLY A 173 -0.17 3.25 4.08
CA GLY A 173 -0.84 2.57 5.18
C GLY A 173 -2.23 2.10 4.84
N VAL A 174 -2.66 1.03 5.49
CA VAL A 174 -4.04 0.53 5.42
C VAL A 174 -4.51 0.23 6.83
N ASP A 175 -5.75 0.57 7.11
CA ASP A 175 -6.43 0.11 8.32
C ASP A 175 -7.91 -0.14 8.04
N VAL A 176 -8.50 -1.11 8.73
CA VAL A 176 -9.93 -1.43 8.60
C VAL A 176 -10.81 -0.32 9.18
N MET A 177 -10.29 0.43 10.16
CA MET A 177 -11.01 1.48 10.86
C MET A 177 -10.80 2.84 10.18
N PRO A 178 -11.84 3.47 9.58
CA PRO A 178 -11.70 4.77 8.92
C PRO A 178 -11.14 5.87 9.83
N TRP A 179 -11.52 5.83 11.11
CA TRP A 179 -11.03 6.80 12.11
C TRP A 179 -9.53 6.68 12.39
N ALA A 180 -8.99 5.45 12.38
CA ALA A 180 -7.56 5.22 12.52
C ALA A 180 -6.78 5.85 11.36
N VAL A 181 -7.29 5.68 10.13
CA VAL A 181 -6.74 6.30 8.92
C VAL A 181 -6.66 7.83 9.08
N HIS A 182 -7.74 8.50 9.51
CA HIS A 182 -7.72 9.95 9.71
C HIS A 182 -6.73 10.40 10.79
N VAL A 183 -6.59 9.64 11.87
CA VAL A 183 -5.59 9.93 12.91
C VAL A 183 -4.18 9.75 12.39
N ALA A 184 -3.93 8.70 11.59
CA ALA A 184 -2.63 8.48 10.96
C ALA A 184 -2.24 9.63 10.00
N GLU A 185 -3.18 10.08 9.16
CA GLU A 185 -3.00 11.25 8.30
C GLU A 185 -2.68 12.50 9.11
N LEU A 186 -3.47 12.78 10.15
CA LEU A 186 -3.25 13.94 11.03
C LEU A 186 -1.86 13.90 11.68
N ARG A 187 -1.43 12.75 12.18
CA ARG A 187 -0.10 12.61 12.82
C ARG A 187 1.03 12.84 11.83
N LEU A 188 0.93 12.34 10.60
CA LEU A 188 1.93 12.61 9.55
C LEU A 188 1.97 14.10 9.18
N TRP A 189 0.82 14.77 9.10
CA TRP A 189 0.77 16.22 8.87
C TRP A 189 1.39 17.01 10.00
N LEU A 190 1.15 16.61 11.25
CA LEU A 190 1.77 17.26 12.41
C LEU A 190 3.29 17.08 12.42
N GLN A 191 3.80 15.89 12.06
CA GLN A 191 5.25 15.66 11.92
C GLN A 191 5.88 16.53 10.83
N LEU A 192 5.12 16.88 9.81
CA LEU A 192 5.57 17.78 8.76
C LEU A 192 5.63 19.24 9.26
N MET A 193 4.69 19.63 10.14
CA MET A 193 4.56 21.01 10.62
C MET A 193 5.46 21.32 11.83
N ILE A 194 5.78 20.31 12.64
CA ILE A 194 6.73 20.46 13.76
C ILE A 194 8.12 20.73 13.20
N GLU A 195 8.82 21.70 13.75
CA GLU A 195 10.16 22.12 13.32
C GLU A 195 10.22 22.88 11.97
N THR A 196 9.08 23.21 11.37
CA THR A 196 9.08 23.98 10.13
C THR A 196 8.84 25.46 10.44
N GLU A 197 9.86 26.28 10.25
CA GLU A 197 9.70 27.73 10.24
C GLU A 197 9.15 28.18 8.87
N ILE A 198 7.82 28.13 8.72
CA ILE A 198 7.18 28.55 7.47
C ILE A 198 6.99 30.06 7.51
N HIS A 199 7.68 30.77 6.62
CA HIS A 199 7.46 32.19 6.44
C HIS A 199 6.06 32.46 5.85
N PRO A 200 5.23 33.36 6.40
CA PRO A 200 3.88 33.64 5.92
C PRO A 200 3.79 33.99 4.42
N SER A 201 4.86 34.45 3.81
CA SER A 201 4.94 34.75 2.38
C SER A 201 4.95 33.48 1.50
N GLN A 202 5.39 32.35 2.02
CA GLN A 202 5.43 31.05 1.31
C GLN A 202 4.07 30.35 1.30
N LEU A 203 3.21 30.64 2.29
CA LEU A 203 1.86 30.09 2.45
C LEU A 203 0.93 30.38 1.25
N LYS A 204 1.18 31.46 0.51
CA LYS A 204 0.29 31.90 -0.59
C LYS A 204 0.46 31.11 -1.90
N PHE A 205 1.53 30.34 -2.06
CA PHE A 205 1.91 29.79 -3.38
C PHE A 205 2.10 28.27 -3.43
N ARG A 206 2.09 27.57 -2.29
CA ARG A 206 2.26 26.10 -2.25
C ARG A 206 1.24 25.48 -1.29
N PRO A 207 0.57 24.38 -1.70
CA PRO A 207 -0.18 23.54 -0.76
C PRO A 207 0.78 23.04 0.31
N LEU A 208 0.52 23.42 1.58
CA LEU A 208 1.39 23.08 2.70
C LEU A 208 1.43 21.59 2.98
N LEU A 209 0.29 20.91 2.80
CA LEU A 209 0.17 19.50 3.15
C LEU A 209 0.08 18.65 1.89
N PRO A 210 0.80 17.53 1.82
CA PRO A 210 0.58 16.55 0.77
C PRO A 210 -0.82 15.95 0.90
N ASN A 211 -1.37 15.51 -0.22
CA ASN A 211 -2.66 14.83 -0.21
C ASN A 211 -2.44 13.36 0.20
N LEU A 212 -2.85 13.00 1.41
CA LEU A 212 -2.64 11.66 1.98
C LEU A 212 -3.84 10.71 1.77
N SER A 213 -4.98 11.21 1.30
CA SER A 213 -6.24 10.44 1.22
C SER A 213 -6.17 9.13 0.43
N PHE A 214 -5.12 8.94 -0.39
CA PHE A 214 -4.89 7.71 -1.15
C PHE A 214 -3.62 6.97 -0.75
N LYS A 215 -2.85 7.54 0.17
CA LYS A 215 -1.65 6.93 0.76
C LYS A 215 -1.98 6.13 2.01
N ILE A 216 -2.89 6.66 2.82
CA ILE A 216 -3.45 5.97 3.98
C ILE A 216 -4.90 5.63 3.62
N ARG A 217 -5.23 4.35 3.58
CA ARG A 217 -6.53 3.88 3.08
C ARG A 217 -7.29 3.07 4.12
N SER A 218 -8.61 3.26 4.14
CA SER A 218 -9.48 2.35 4.86
C SER A 218 -9.78 1.12 4.01
N GLY A 219 -9.55 -0.07 4.58
CA GLY A 219 -9.81 -1.33 3.91
C GLY A 219 -9.35 -2.53 4.72
N ASP A 220 -9.85 -3.70 4.35
CA ASP A 220 -9.40 -4.97 4.92
C ASP A 220 -8.18 -5.46 4.12
N SER A 221 -7.02 -5.47 4.76
CA SER A 221 -5.75 -5.87 4.14
C SER A 221 -5.62 -7.38 3.88
N LEU A 222 -6.47 -8.20 4.50
CA LEU A 222 -6.47 -9.65 4.34
C LEU A 222 -7.43 -10.12 3.25
N VAL A 223 -8.47 -9.32 2.97
CA VAL A 223 -9.52 -9.67 2.02
C VAL A 223 -9.27 -8.94 0.70
N GLN A 224 -8.86 -9.69 -0.33
CA GLN A 224 -8.69 -9.19 -1.69
C GLN A 224 -9.89 -9.56 -2.58
N GLU A 225 -11.07 -9.52 -2.00
CA GLU A 225 -12.29 -9.96 -2.66
C GLU A 225 -13.29 -8.81 -2.75
N VAL A 226 -13.93 -8.71 -3.89
CA VAL A 226 -15.10 -7.84 -4.06
C VAL A 226 -16.32 -8.73 -4.22
N GLY A 227 -17.12 -8.84 -3.14
CA GLY A 227 -18.32 -9.68 -3.12
C GLY A 227 -18.04 -11.16 -3.44
N GLY A 228 -17.02 -11.76 -2.83
CA GLY A 228 -16.63 -13.15 -3.02
C GLY A 228 -15.81 -13.44 -4.28
N ILE A 229 -15.44 -12.40 -5.04
CA ILE A 229 -14.57 -12.53 -6.22
C ILE A 229 -13.18 -12.07 -5.85
N ASN A 230 -12.22 -12.99 -5.90
CA ASN A 230 -10.82 -12.65 -5.70
C ASN A 230 -10.30 -11.87 -6.93
N LEU A 231 -9.93 -10.61 -6.70
CA LEU A 231 -9.37 -9.70 -7.70
C LEU A 231 -7.84 -9.60 -7.62
N SER A 232 -7.18 -10.55 -6.96
CA SER A 232 -5.72 -10.61 -6.96
C SER A 232 -5.19 -10.73 -8.39
N LEU A 233 -4.56 -9.70 -8.90
CA LEU A 233 -4.02 -9.66 -10.27
C LEU A 233 -2.93 -10.71 -10.51
N HIS A 234 -2.28 -11.21 -9.44
CA HIS A 234 -1.21 -12.21 -9.55
C HIS A 234 -1.68 -13.68 -9.53
N ARG A 235 -2.90 -13.95 -9.07
CA ARG A 235 -3.44 -15.32 -8.95
C ARG A 235 -4.52 -15.67 -9.95
N THR A 236 -5.15 -14.69 -10.53
CA THR A 236 -6.13 -14.91 -11.59
C THR A 236 -5.39 -14.89 -12.93
N HIS A 237 -5.58 -15.92 -13.75
CA HIS A 237 -5.32 -15.90 -15.19
C HIS A 237 -6.29 -14.91 -15.89
N LEU A 238 -6.45 -13.71 -15.32
CA LEU A 238 -7.05 -12.60 -16.02
C LEU A 238 -6.05 -12.21 -17.08
N ASP A 239 -6.35 -12.58 -18.33
CA ASP A 239 -5.72 -11.96 -19.49
C ASP A 239 -6.05 -10.46 -19.46
N ILE A 240 -5.30 -9.70 -18.63
CA ILE A 240 -5.41 -8.26 -18.58
C ILE A 240 -5.07 -7.77 -19.97
N THR A 241 -6.04 -7.16 -20.64
CA THR A 241 -5.82 -6.63 -21.98
C THR A 241 -4.69 -5.59 -21.95
N LYS A 242 -3.96 -5.48 -23.06
CA LYS A 242 -2.89 -4.48 -23.17
C LYS A 242 -3.39 -3.06 -22.90
N GLU A 243 -4.63 -2.78 -23.25
CA GLU A 243 -5.28 -1.49 -23.01
C GLU A 243 -5.51 -1.23 -21.51
N LEU A 244 -5.97 -2.24 -20.78
CA LEU A 244 -6.18 -2.11 -19.34
C LEU A 244 -4.83 -1.94 -18.60
N LYS A 245 -3.79 -2.64 -19.03
CA LYS A 245 -2.43 -2.49 -18.50
C LYS A 245 -1.88 -1.08 -18.74
N ALA A 246 -2.03 -0.56 -19.95
CA ALA A 246 -1.64 0.82 -20.27
C ALA A 246 -2.42 1.85 -19.46
N ARG A 247 -3.72 1.60 -19.19
CA ARG A 247 -4.54 2.47 -18.37
C ARG A 247 -4.12 2.45 -16.90
N LEU A 248 -3.78 1.29 -16.33
CA LEU A 248 -3.23 1.17 -14.98
C LEU A 248 -1.90 1.92 -14.84
N THR A 249 -0.98 1.77 -15.80
CA THR A 249 0.29 2.50 -15.81
C THR A 249 0.09 4.02 -15.88
N ARG A 250 -0.85 4.48 -16.70
CA ARG A 250 -1.19 5.90 -16.76
C ARG A 250 -1.79 6.38 -15.43
N PHE A 251 -2.70 5.61 -14.83
CA PHE A 251 -3.31 5.94 -13.55
C PHE A 251 -2.28 6.05 -12.44
N LYS A 252 -1.28 5.14 -12.39
CA LYS A 252 -0.13 5.23 -11.50
C LYS A 252 0.59 6.58 -11.60
N GLY A 253 0.96 6.98 -12.81
CA GLY A 253 1.64 8.25 -13.04
C GLY A 253 0.83 9.47 -12.58
N GLU A 254 -0.46 9.47 -12.86
CA GLU A 254 -1.36 10.57 -12.46
C GLU A 254 -1.61 10.60 -10.95
N LYS A 255 -1.68 9.44 -10.26
CA LYS A 255 -1.75 9.38 -8.79
C LYS A 255 -0.52 10.00 -8.14
N LEU A 256 0.67 9.67 -8.62
CA LEU A 256 1.92 10.24 -8.09
C LEU A 256 1.98 11.77 -8.29
N LYS A 257 1.53 12.27 -9.44
CA LYS A 257 1.40 13.71 -9.66
C LYS A 257 0.40 14.37 -8.71
N PHE A 258 -0.73 13.73 -8.47
CA PHE A 258 -1.76 14.22 -7.57
C PHE A 258 -1.24 14.30 -6.12
N TYR A 259 -0.53 13.28 -5.62
CA TYR A 259 0.05 13.29 -4.27
C TYR A 259 1.07 14.41 -4.08
N ASN A 260 1.87 14.67 -5.10
CA ASN A 260 2.89 15.71 -5.08
C ASN A 260 2.34 17.11 -5.38
N ASN A 261 1.03 17.26 -5.54
CA ASN A 261 0.39 18.51 -5.97
C ASN A 261 1.05 19.10 -7.22
N ALA A 262 1.41 18.24 -8.19
CA ALA A 262 2.06 18.67 -9.42
C ALA A 262 1.12 19.56 -10.25
N PRO A 263 1.59 20.69 -10.82
CA PRO A 263 0.72 21.59 -11.57
C PRO A 263 0.15 20.98 -12.85
N ASP A 264 0.79 19.93 -13.36
CA ASP A 264 0.38 19.16 -14.56
C ASP A 264 -0.41 17.89 -14.22
N ALA A 265 -0.86 17.72 -12.97
CA ALA A 265 -1.69 16.59 -12.57
C ALA A 265 -3.04 16.62 -13.34
N GLY A 266 -3.40 15.50 -13.95
CA GLY A 266 -4.67 15.35 -14.67
C GLY A 266 -5.87 15.32 -13.73
N PHE A 267 -5.69 14.81 -12.50
CA PHE A 267 -6.69 14.86 -11.44
C PHE A 267 -6.49 16.09 -10.57
N ARG A 268 -7.55 16.87 -10.37
CA ARG A 268 -7.54 18.09 -9.55
C ARG A 268 -8.28 17.95 -8.22
N SER A 269 -9.01 16.86 -8.05
CA SER A 269 -9.80 16.57 -6.84
C SER A 269 -9.74 15.10 -6.51
N GLU A 270 -9.90 14.79 -5.22
CA GLU A 270 -10.04 13.43 -4.73
C GLU A 270 -11.20 12.69 -5.38
N GLU A 271 -12.30 13.38 -5.62
CA GLU A 271 -13.49 12.82 -6.26
C GLU A 271 -13.21 12.35 -7.69
N SER A 272 -12.45 13.12 -8.48
CA SER A 272 -12.07 12.73 -9.83
C SER A 272 -11.18 11.49 -9.87
N LEU A 273 -10.30 11.35 -8.87
CA LEU A 273 -9.44 10.17 -8.73
C LEU A 273 -10.25 8.94 -8.31
N LYS A 274 -11.19 9.08 -7.36
CA LYS A 274 -12.14 8.02 -6.97
C LYS A 274 -12.99 7.53 -8.14
N GLN A 275 -13.47 8.44 -8.97
CA GLN A 275 -14.25 8.08 -10.15
C GLN A 275 -13.43 7.27 -11.17
N GLU A 276 -12.17 7.63 -11.39
CA GLU A 276 -11.28 6.84 -12.25
C GLU A 276 -10.96 5.46 -11.65
N GLU A 277 -10.76 5.39 -10.35
CA GLU A 277 -10.55 4.12 -9.65
C GLU A 277 -11.79 3.21 -9.77
N LEU A 278 -12.99 3.75 -9.58
CA LEU A 278 -14.25 3.02 -9.81
C LEU A 278 -14.42 2.56 -11.27
N ALA A 279 -14.03 3.39 -12.22
CA ALA A 279 -14.08 3.04 -13.63
C ALA A 279 -13.11 1.87 -13.94
N LEU A 280 -11.91 1.89 -13.38
CA LEU A 280 -10.94 0.78 -13.49
C LEU A 280 -11.49 -0.52 -12.91
N PHE A 281 -12.13 -0.48 -11.73
CA PHE A 281 -12.79 -1.64 -11.15
C PHE A 281 -13.87 -2.21 -12.06
N ASN A 282 -14.72 -1.34 -12.60
CA ASN A 282 -15.78 -1.75 -13.53
C ASN A 282 -15.21 -2.42 -14.78
N ASP A 283 -14.10 -1.93 -15.32
CA ASP A 283 -13.45 -2.49 -16.50
C ASP A 283 -12.81 -3.86 -16.19
N ILE A 284 -12.17 -4.01 -15.03
CA ILE A 284 -11.63 -5.29 -14.59
C ILE A 284 -12.74 -6.34 -14.43
N LEU A 285 -13.83 -5.98 -13.76
CA LEU A 285 -14.97 -6.87 -13.61
C LEU A 285 -15.64 -7.19 -14.97
N PHE A 286 -15.66 -6.23 -15.90
CA PHE A 286 -16.17 -6.45 -17.25
C PHE A 286 -15.33 -7.46 -18.03
N VAL A 287 -14.01 -7.35 -17.98
CA VAL A 287 -13.09 -8.31 -18.61
C VAL A 287 -13.29 -9.71 -18.01
N LYS A 288 -13.41 -9.80 -16.67
CA LYS A 288 -13.68 -11.06 -15.99
C LYS A 288 -15.03 -11.66 -16.38
N GLN A 289 -16.07 -10.84 -16.48
CA GLN A 289 -17.39 -11.26 -16.94
C GLN A 289 -17.31 -11.90 -18.33
N HIS A 290 -16.68 -11.23 -19.29
CA HIS A 290 -16.53 -11.77 -20.64
C HIS A 290 -15.70 -13.04 -20.72
N ALA A 291 -14.65 -13.15 -19.89
CA ALA A 291 -13.86 -14.37 -19.80
C ALA A 291 -14.72 -15.56 -19.32
N LEU A 292 -15.53 -15.35 -18.27
CA LEU A 292 -16.45 -16.36 -17.74
C LEU A 292 -17.54 -16.75 -18.75
N GLU A 293 -18.14 -15.78 -19.44
CA GLU A 293 -19.12 -16.04 -20.50
C GLU A 293 -18.55 -16.91 -21.63
N ASN A 294 -17.30 -16.63 -22.03
CA ASN A 294 -16.62 -17.41 -23.05
C ASN A 294 -16.27 -18.83 -22.55
N GLU A 295 -15.87 -18.98 -21.29
CA GLU A 295 -15.58 -20.28 -20.67
C GLU A 295 -16.86 -21.11 -20.56
N ILE A 296 -17.98 -20.53 -20.10
CA ILE A 296 -19.28 -21.19 -20.06
C ILE A 296 -19.72 -21.65 -21.46
N LYS A 297 -19.57 -20.81 -22.49
CA LYS A 297 -19.85 -21.20 -23.87
C LYS A 297 -19.02 -22.40 -24.32
N ARG A 298 -17.71 -22.39 -24.01
CA ARG A 298 -16.80 -23.51 -24.35
C ARG A 298 -17.20 -24.79 -23.63
N LEU A 299 -17.56 -24.72 -22.34
CA LEU A 299 -18.01 -25.86 -21.56
C LEU A 299 -19.36 -26.40 -22.10
N THR A 300 -20.28 -25.53 -22.46
CA THR A 300 -21.56 -25.88 -23.05
C THR A 300 -21.38 -26.64 -24.37
N ILE A 301 -20.52 -26.16 -25.27
CA ILE A 301 -20.20 -26.83 -26.52
C ILE A 301 -19.55 -28.21 -26.25
N LYS A 302 -18.67 -28.32 -25.25
CA LYS A 302 -18.08 -29.61 -24.87
C LYS A 302 -19.10 -30.60 -24.30
N ILE A 303 -20.10 -30.12 -23.60
CA ILE A 303 -21.19 -30.95 -23.04
C ILE A 303 -22.16 -31.40 -24.14
N GLU A 304 -22.49 -30.53 -25.09
CA GLU A 304 -23.48 -30.79 -26.14
C GLU A 304 -22.91 -31.57 -27.34
N SER A 305 -21.64 -31.33 -27.72
CA SER A 305 -21.02 -31.94 -28.90
C SER A 305 -20.88 -33.47 -28.87
N PRO A 306 -20.80 -34.17 -27.73
CA PRO A 306 -20.75 -35.63 -27.70
C PRO A 306 -22.10 -36.30 -27.91
N GLN A 307 -23.22 -35.66 -27.56
CA GLN A 307 -24.52 -36.33 -27.52
C GLN A 307 -25.02 -36.85 -28.88
N GLU A 308 -24.77 -36.13 -29.96
CA GLU A 308 -25.20 -36.56 -31.30
C GLU A 308 -24.30 -37.68 -31.90
N ARG A 309 -23.00 -37.70 -31.57
CA ARG A 309 -22.07 -38.76 -32.03
C ARG A 309 -22.07 -40.00 -31.15
N GLN A 310 -22.38 -39.88 -29.87
CA GLN A 310 -22.38 -40.99 -28.90
C GLN A 310 -23.51 -41.97 -29.07
N MET A 311 -24.70 -41.60 -29.53
CA MET A 311 -25.78 -42.51 -29.76
C MET A 311 -25.46 -43.64 -30.81
N VAL A 312 -24.49 -43.37 -31.66
CA VAL A 312 -24.06 -44.35 -32.67
C VAL A 312 -22.92 -45.26 -32.15
N LEU A 313 -22.06 -44.75 -31.27
CA LEU A 313 -20.89 -45.46 -30.76
C LEU A 313 -21.14 -46.28 -29.49
N LEU A 314 -22.14 -45.95 -28.69
CA LEU A 314 -22.48 -46.65 -27.43
C LEU A 314 -22.86 -48.10 -27.58
N ARG A 315 -23.09 -48.61 -28.80
CA ARG A 315 -23.36 -50.05 -29.07
C ARG A 315 -22.13 -50.93 -29.08
N GLU A 316 -20.94 -50.35 -29.13
CA GLU A 316 -19.65 -51.10 -29.31
C GLU A 316 -18.61 -50.84 -28.20
N MET A 317 -18.96 -50.04 -27.18
CA MET A 317 -18.02 -49.69 -26.11
C MET A 317 -18.12 -50.62 -24.90
N GLU A 318 -16.99 -50.89 -24.23
CA GLU A 318 -16.94 -51.64 -22.97
C GLU A 318 -17.55 -50.80 -21.84
N GLN A 319 -18.21 -51.47 -20.86
CA GLN A 319 -18.90 -50.79 -19.75
C GLN A 319 -18.04 -49.80 -18.95
N GLU A 320 -16.75 -50.07 -18.78
CA GLU A 320 -15.80 -49.16 -18.10
C GLU A 320 -15.61 -47.81 -18.84
N GLN A 321 -15.61 -47.85 -20.17
CA GLN A 321 -15.47 -46.60 -20.95
C GLN A 321 -16.71 -45.73 -20.88
N VAL A 322 -17.91 -46.35 -20.82
CA VAL A 322 -19.16 -45.61 -20.65
C VAL A 322 -19.22 -44.89 -19.29
N VAL A 323 -18.84 -45.57 -18.22
CA VAL A 323 -18.79 -44.99 -16.87
C VAL A 323 -17.77 -43.81 -16.80
N GLN A 324 -16.62 -43.95 -17.45
CA GLN A 324 -15.62 -42.88 -17.50
C GLN A 324 -16.11 -41.67 -18.28
N MET A 325 -16.88 -41.83 -19.32
CA MET A 325 -17.49 -40.75 -20.09
C MET A 325 -18.60 -40.06 -19.33
N GLU A 326 -19.42 -40.80 -18.57
CA GLU A 326 -20.45 -40.22 -17.71
C GLU A 326 -19.82 -39.37 -16.58
N LEU A 327 -18.78 -39.85 -15.93
CA LEU A 327 -18.04 -39.10 -14.91
C LEU A 327 -17.43 -37.82 -15.48
N GLN A 328 -16.88 -37.86 -16.68
CA GLN A 328 -16.35 -36.67 -17.36
C GLN A 328 -17.46 -35.67 -17.70
N ALA A 329 -18.63 -36.15 -18.14
CA ALA A 329 -19.77 -35.27 -18.44
C ALA A 329 -20.35 -34.62 -17.19
N GLU A 330 -20.40 -35.35 -16.07
CA GLU A 330 -20.84 -34.81 -14.78
C GLU A 330 -19.83 -33.73 -14.27
N GLU A 331 -18.54 -34.00 -14.39
CA GLU A 331 -17.51 -33.04 -14.02
C GLU A 331 -17.59 -31.76 -14.86
N LEU A 332 -17.79 -31.84 -16.17
CA LEU A 332 -17.98 -30.67 -17.03
C LEU A 332 -19.27 -29.89 -16.69
N LYS A 333 -20.36 -30.57 -16.32
CA LYS A 333 -21.58 -29.92 -15.85
C LYS A 333 -21.34 -29.16 -14.54
N ARG A 334 -20.64 -29.79 -13.59
CA ARG A 334 -20.28 -29.16 -12.31
C ARG A 334 -19.43 -27.90 -12.55
N GLN A 335 -18.39 -28.00 -13.39
CA GLN A 335 -17.55 -26.85 -13.73
C GLN A 335 -18.36 -25.73 -14.40
N ARG A 336 -19.31 -26.05 -15.27
CA ARG A 336 -20.19 -25.05 -15.88
C ARG A 336 -21.07 -24.35 -14.83
N GLU A 337 -21.64 -25.11 -13.90
CA GLU A 337 -22.46 -24.56 -12.81
C GLU A 337 -21.65 -23.64 -11.88
N GLU A 338 -20.45 -24.05 -11.50
CA GLU A 338 -19.52 -23.22 -10.71
C GLU A 338 -19.20 -21.90 -11.43
N ARG A 339 -18.91 -21.95 -12.73
CA ARG A 339 -18.66 -20.73 -13.52
C ARG A 339 -19.90 -19.87 -13.69
N GLN A 340 -21.06 -20.46 -13.76
CA GLN A 340 -22.33 -19.72 -13.83
C GLN A 340 -22.61 -18.96 -12.53
N GLN A 341 -22.37 -19.58 -11.38
CA GLN A 341 -22.47 -18.92 -10.07
C GLN A 341 -21.46 -17.78 -9.93
N GLU A 342 -20.23 -17.99 -10.37
CA GLU A 342 -19.21 -16.95 -10.39
C GLU A 342 -19.62 -15.76 -11.29
N LEU A 343 -20.20 -16.02 -12.45
CA LEU A 343 -20.72 -14.99 -13.36
C LEU A 343 -21.84 -14.16 -12.72
N GLU A 344 -22.80 -14.80 -12.08
CA GLU A 344 -23.88 -14.11 -11.36
C GLU A 344 -23.34 -13.22 -10.24
N GLN A 345 -22.31 -13.68 -9.54
CA GLN A 345 -21.66 -12.90 -8.50
C GLN A 345 -20.92 -11.67 -9.08
N VAL A 346 -20.21 -11.83 -10.21
CA VAL A 346 -19.57 -10.70 -10.92
C VAL A 346 -20.60 -9.65 -11.34
N GLN A 347 -21.74 -10.08 -11.87
CA GLN A 347 -22.81 -9.17 -12.30
C GLN A 347 -23.40 -8.41 -11.10
N LYS A 348 -23.70 -9.09 -10.00
CA LYS A 348 -24.16 -8.47 -8.75
C LYS A 348 -23.20 -7.40 -8.23
N ASN A 349 -21.91 -7.71 -8.25
CA ASN A 349 -20.90 -6.79 -7.76
C ASN A 349 -20.75 -5.54 -8.64
N ARG A 350 -20.84 -5.71 -9.97
CA ARG A 350 -20.87 -4.56 -10.89
C ARG A 350 -22.07 -3.64 -10.66
N ASP A 351 -23.24 -4.23 -10.40
CA ASP A 351 -24.45 -3.45 -10.11
C ASP A 351 -24.34 -2.75 -8.73
N ALA A 352 -23.77 -3.41 -7.74
CA ALA A 352 -23.52 -2.83 -6.41
C ALA A 352 -22.52 -1.68 -6.48
N LEU A 353 -21.42 -1.80 -7.26
CA LEU A 353 -20.45 -0.71 -7.46
C LEU A 353 -21.08 0.51 -8.12
N ARG A 354 -21.97 0.29 -9.09
CA ARG A 354 -22.69 1.38 -9.75
C ARG A 354 -23.68 2.09 -8.83
N ALA A 355 -24.31 1.34 -7.91
CA ALA A 355 -25.29 1.88 -6.98
C ALA A 355 -24.66 2.64 -5.81
N ASN A 356 -23.60 2.10 -5.21
CA ASN A 356 -23.05 2.59 -3.94
C ASN A 356 -21.87 3.56 -4.09
N GLN A 357 -21.23 3.64 -5.25
CA GLN A 357 -20.07 4.48 -5.54
C GLN A 357 -18.89 4.34 -4.53
N ASN A 358 -18.91 3.32 -3.68
CA ASN A 358 -17.82 3.03 -2.76
C ASN A 358 -16.74 2.22 -3.48
N VAL A 359 -15.50 2.71 -3.43
CA VAL A 359 -14.35 2.03 -4.01
C VAL A 359 -13.96 0.89 -3.06
N PRO A 360 -14.04 -0.38 -3.49
CA PRO A 360 -13.56 -1.49 -2.66
C PRO A 360 -12.04 -1.43 -2.55
N PHE A 361 -11.52 -1.95 -1.43
CA PHE A 361 -10.08 -2.02 -1.25
C PHE A 361 -9.52 -3.29 -1.91
N VAL A 362 -8.64 -3.11 -2.89
CA VAL A 362 -7.85 -4.19 -3.51
C VAL A 362 -6.44 -3.66 -3.73
N TRP A 363 -5.45 -4.35 -3.19
CA TRP A 363 -4.05 -3.93 -3.18
C TRP A 363 -3.54 -3.42 -4.52
N ALA A 364 -3.73 -4.20 -5.58
CA ALA A 364 -3.21 -3.90 -6.91
C ALA A 364 -3.81 -2.66 -7.58
N ILE A 365 -4.97 -2.21 -7.14
CA ILE A 365 -5.64 -1.01 -7.63
C ILE A 365 -5.44 0.14 -6.66
N ALA A 366 -5.64 -0.12 -5.37
CA ALA A 366 -5.47 0.88 -4.31
C ALA A 366 -4.04 1.45 -4.30
N PHE A 367 -3.04 0.59 -4.50
CA PHE A 367 -1.62 0.97 -4.54
C PHE A 367 -0.94 0.48 -5.83
N VAL A 368 -1.54 0.84 -6.95
CA VAL A 368 -1.00 0.52 -8.28
C VAL A 368 0.46 0.97 -8.45
N GLU A 369 0.83 2.06 -7.77
CA GLU A 369 2.18 2.60 -7.76
C GLU A 369 3.23 1.69 -7.08
N ILE A 370 2.81 0.78 -6.21
CA ILE A 370 3.67 -0.19 -5.54
C ILE A 370 3.70 -1.53 -6.30
N PHE A 371 2.52 -2.03 -6.68
CA PHE A 371 2.36 -3.40 -7.17
C PHE A 371 2.52 -3.53 -8.69
N GLU A 372 2.36 -2.46 -9.45
CA GLU A 372 2.65 -2.39 -10.88
C GLU A 372 4.02 -1.74 -11.11
N GLY A 373 5.09 -2.37 -10.59
CA GLY A 373 6.46 -2.01 -10.91
C GLY A 373 6.88 -2.60 -12.26
N ASP A 374 7.57 -1.83 -13.08
CA ASP A 374 8.35 -2.36 -14.19
C ASP A 374 9.45 -3.27 -13.61
N LYS A 375 9.27 -4.59 -13.72
CA LYS A 375 10.33 -5.59 -13.58
C LYS A 375 10.67 -6.15 -14.94
#